data_93d07c944a7775bffb25e4aee9c9a84c
#
_entry.id   93d07c944a7775bffb25e4aee9c9a84c
#
_cell.length_a   1.000
_cell.length_b   1.000
_cell.length_c   1.000
_cell.angle_alpha   90.00
_cell.angle_beta   90.00
_cell.angle_gamma   90.00
#
_symmetry.space_group_name_H-M   'P 1'
#
loop_
_entity.id
_entity.type
_entity.pdbx_description
1 polymer ?
#
loop_
_entity_poly.entity_id
_entity_poly.type
_entity_poly.pdbx_seq_one_letter_code
_entity_poly.pdbx_strand_id
1 'polypeptide(L)'
;PVFRFGGTYNPMEYTFIRASYGQGYRFPSIAEKYISTFVGGLNIFPNIQIQPEYGWSAEIGIKQGFKIKNFQGYVDVSGFLTRYADMMEFMFGFYDLDGSDISDAELAAVVQANGFGVLANYLGARSTNIQNANIPGFEASIVGQGDIGDFSLSVLAGYTFINPTPINPDSAYLSTFSDPDSQMLKYRNKHMAKIDFQVDYKKVAIGTSVRYTSFMENVDKAFTEPLPGVVINGAPVEILPGYGTYRNARRTGDIVCDARLSFGITKTSRLSFLINNVFNREYSNRPGNVLHPRTVICQYALKF
;
A
#
# COMPACT_ATOMS: atom_id res chain seq x y z
N PRO A 1 18.91 23.21 -4.88
CA PRO A 1 19.46 22.46 -3.74
C PRO A 1 18.32 21.87 -2.91
N VAL A 2 18.52 20.69 -2.34
CA VAL A 2 17.64 20.05 -1.38
C VAL A 2 18.35 20.00 -0.04
N PHE A 3 17.63 20.28 1.04
CA PHE A 3 18.19 20.32 2.38
C PHE A 3 17.71 19.13 3.19
N ARG A 4 18.61 18.60 4.02
CA ARG A 4 18.31 17.54 4.99
C ARG A 4 18.98 17.87 6.31
N PHE A 5 18.21 17.80 7.38
CA PHE A 5 18.68 18.01 8.75
C PHE A 5 18.16 16.86 9.60
N GLY A 6 18.97 16.46 10.57
CA GLY A 6 18.54 15.44 11.53
C GLY A 6 19.42 15.51 12.76
N GLY A 7 18.83 15.18 13.89
CA GLY A 7 19.53 15.14 15.17
C GLY A 7 18.93 14.09 16.08
N THR A 8 19.78 13.55 16.95
CA THR A 8 19.37 12.63 18.01
C THR A 8 19.90 13.17 19.34
N TYR A 9 19.06 13.18 20.34
CA TYR A 9 19.38 13.56 21.71
C TYR A 9 19.12 12.40 22.66
N ASN A 10 20.08 12.08 23.48
CA ASN A 10 20.02 10.97 24.45
C ASN A 10 19.92 11.52 25.87
N PRO A 11 18.71 11.79 26.40
CA PRO A 11 18.55 12.31 27.75
C PRO A 11 18.87 11.29 28.84
N MET A 12 18.77 9.99 28.55
CA MET A 12 19.04 8.86 29.43
C MET A 12 19.67 7.71 28.64
N GLU A 13 20.27 6.75 29.35
CA GLU A 13 21.08 5.67 28.79
C GLU A 13 20.41 4.90 27.64
N TYR A 14 19.09 4.68 27.71
CA TYR A 14 18.32 3.91 26.69
C TYR A 14 17.21 4.70 26.05
N THR A 15 17.24 6.04 26.16
CA THR A 15 16.24 6.94 25.61
C THR A 15 16.84 7.78 24.50
N PHE A 16 16.24 7.73 23.31
CA PHE A 16 16.71 8.46 22.13
C PHE A 16 15.53 9.29 21.60
N ILE A 17 15.67 10.60 21.63
CA ILE A 17 14.74 11.52 20.97
C ILE A 17 15.37 11.90 19.65
N ARG A 18 14.66 11.73 18.55
CA ARG A 18 15.13 12.10 17.22
C ARG A 18 14.18 13.08 16.56
N ALA A 19 14.75 13.98 15.77
CA ALA A 19 14.00 14.83 14.86
C ALA A 19 14.72 14.88 13.52
N SER A 20 13.96 14.90 12.44
CA SER A 20 14.50 15.02 11.09
C SER A 20 13.61 15.88 10.22
N TYR A 21 14.23 16.54 9.25
CA TYR A 21 13.58 17.24 8.16
C TYR A 21 14.36 16.98 6.88
N GLY A 22 13.67 16.66 5.81
CA GLY A 22 14.29 16.40 4.52
C GLY A 22 13.43 16.86 3.37
N GLN A 23 14.06 17.51 2.40
CA GLN A 23 13.47 17.83 1.11
C GLN A 23 13.90 16.79 0.06
N GLY A 24 13.08 16.60 -0.95
CA GLY A 24 13.36 15.72 -2.07
C GLY A 24 12.60 16.11 -3.31
N TYR A 25 13.05 15.61 -4.42
CA TYR A 25 12.32 15.65 -5.69
C TYR A 25 12.50 14.30 -6.39
N ARG A 26 11.54 13.95 -7.24
CA ARG A 26 11.59 12.78 -8.09
C ARG A 26 11.31 13.18 -9.52
N PHE A 27 12.23 12.87 -10.42
CA PHE A 27 11.97 12.98 -11.86
C PHE A 27 11.08 11.83 -12.34
N PRO A 28 10.20 12.08 -13.30
CA PRO A 28 9.49 11.01 -13.97
C PRO A 28 10.47 10.01 -14.57
N SER A 29 10.18 8.73 -14.42
CA SER A 29 10.93 7.67 -15.11
C SER A 29 10.65 7.71 -16.63
N ILE A 30 11.52 7.06 -17.41
CA ILE A 30 11.31 6.88 -18.85
C ILE A 30 9.95 6.18 -19.10
N ALA A 31 9.59 5.22 -18.27
CA ALA A 31 8.32 4.53 -18.36
C ALA A 31 7.13 5.48 -18.14
N GLU A 32 7.17 6.33 -17.12
CA GLU A 32 6.08 7.28 -16.83
C GLU A 32 5.89 8.31 -17.96
N LYS A 33 6.97 8.66 -18.68
CA LYS A 33 6.90 9.62 -19.80
C LYS A 33 6.51 9.01 -21.13
N TYR A 34 7.04 7.84 -21.45
CA TYR A 34 7.08 7.35 -22.84
C TYR A 34 6.46 5.96 -23.01
N ILE A 35 6.07 5.28 -21.94
CA ILE A 35 5.48 3.95 -22.09
C ILE A 35 4.14 4.06 -22.84
N SER A 36 4.03 3.29 -23.90
CA SER A 36 2.78 3.04 -24.61
C SER A 36 2.65 1.52 -24.73
N THR A 37 1.71 0.93 -24.02
CA THR A 37 1.55 -0.52 -23.98
C THR A 37 0.13 -0.92 -23.60
N PHE A 38 -0.17 -2.21 -23.76
CA PHE A 38 -1.44 -2.78 -23.39
C PHE A 38 -1.22 -3.90 -22.35
N VAL A 39 -1.79 -3.75 -21.15
CA VAL A 39 -1.59 -4.67 -20.02
C VAL A 39 -2.93 -4.99 -19.39
N GLY A 40 -3.24 -6.29 -19.28
CA GLY A 40 -4.42 -6.76 -18.57
C GLY A 40 -5.76 -6.23 -19.12
N GLY A 41 -5.83 -5.94 -20.42
CA GLY A 41 -7.02 -5.39 -21.05
C GLY A 41 -7.13 -3.86 -21.02
N LEU A 42 -6.09 -3.15 -20.53
CA LEU A 42 -6.07 -1.69 -20.40
C LEU A 42 -4.86 -1.10 -21.13
N ASN A 43 -5.06 0.06 -21.75
CA ASN A 43 -3.95 0.82 -22.32
C ASN A 43 -3.20 1.57 -21.21
N ILE A 44 -1.89 1.67 -21.38
CA ILE A 44 -1.04 2.59 -20.64
C ILE A 44 -0.56 3.63 -21.64
N PHE A 45 -0.93 4.88 -21.39
CA PHE A 45 -0.62 5.99 -22.30
C PHE A 45 0.61 6.76 -21.85
N PRO A 46 1.42 7.27 -22.78
CA PRO A 46 2.54 8.15 -22.46
C PRO A 46 2.05 9.51 -21.97
N ASN A 47 2.88 10.19 -21.18
CA ASN A 47 2.69 11.59 -20.85
C ASN A 47 4.02 12.34 -20.89
N ILE A 48 4.35 12.89 -22.04
CA ILE A 48 5.60 13.64 -22.24
C ILE A 48 5.64 14.97 -21.47
N GLN A 49 4.47 15.46 -21.02
CA GLN A 49 4.33 16.72 -20.29
C GLN A 49 4.50 16.55 -18.77
N ILE A 50 4.57 15.31 -18.26
CA ILE A 50 4.68 15.05 -16.83
C ILE A 50 5.91 15.74 -16.22
N GLN A 51 5.72 16.48 -15.15
CA GLN A 51 6.72 17.27 -14.46
C GLN A 51 7.29 16.51 -13.25
N PRO A 52 8.50 16.86 -12.76
CA PRO A 52 9.02 16.33 -11.53
C PRO A 52 8.11 16.66 -10.34
N GLU A 53 7.96 15.71 -9.42
CA GLU A 53 7.33 15.96 -8.12
C GLU A 53 8.36 16.44 -7.09
N TYR A 54 7.92 17.27 -6.16
CA TYR A 54 8.72 17.80 -5.06
C TYR A 54 8.07 17.45 -3.73
N GLY A 55 8.88 17.34 -2.70
CA GLY A 55 8.30 17.11 -1.39
C GLY A 55 9.28 17.39 -0.26
N TRP A 56 8.73 17.43 0.95
CA TRP A 56 9.49 17.43 2.18
C TRP A 56 8.81 16.53 3.21
N SER A 57 9.60 16.00 4.12
CA SER A 57 9.12 15.25 5.27
C SER A 57 9.78 15.76 6.54
N ALA A 58 8.98 15.91 7.59
CA ALA A 58 9.45 16.17 8.96
C ALA A 58 8.97 15.06 9.87
N GLU A 59 9.84 14.61 10.75
CA GLU A 59 9.57 13.55 11.72
C GLU A 59 10.12 13.95 13.09
N ILE A 60 9.39 13.58 14.15
CA ILE A 60 9.87 13.57 15.52
C ILE A 60 9.52 12.21 16.14
N GLY A 61 10.46 11.61 16.87
CA GLY A 61 10.25 10.31 17.48
C GLY A 61 11.04 10.11 18.76
N ILE A 62 10.56 9.15 19.54
CA ILE A 62 11.22 8.67 20.75
C ILE A 62 11.38 7.17 20.68
N LYS A 63 12.59 6.71 20.96
CA LYS A 63 12.92 5.30 21.13
C LYS A 63 13.38 5.05 22.56
N GLN A 64 12.70 4.14 23.23
CA GLN A 64 12.98 3.77 24.62
C GLN A 64 13.37 2.30 24.69
N GLY A 65 14.60 2.02 25.09
CA GLY A 65 15.04 0.69 25.46
C GLY A 65 14.46 0.26 26.81
N PHE A 66 14.21 -1.02 26.97
CA PHE A 66 13.82 -1.62 28.24
C PHE A 66 14.49 -2.97 28.46
N LYS A 67 14.65 -3.32 29.74
CA LYS A 67 15.13 -4.63 30.15
C LYS A 67 14.37 -5.08 31.40
N ILE A 68 13.70 -6.22 31.31
CA ILE A 68 12.96 -6.84 32.40
C ILE A 68 13.54 -8.24 32.61
N LYS A 69 14.42 -8.38 33.60
CA LYS A 69 15.23 -9.60 33.81
C LYS A 69 16.04 -9.94 32.55
N ASN A 70 15.77 -11.10 31.93
CA ASN A 70 16.47 -11.57 30.71
C ASN A 70 15.73 -11.19 29.42
N PHE A 71 14.57 -10.54 29.52
CA PHE A 71 13.84 -10.03 28.36
C PHE A 71 14.19 -8.56 28.14
N GLN A 72 14.65 -8.23 26.93
CA GLN A 72 15.06 -6.87 26.60
C GLN A 72 14.54 -6.46 25.21
N GLY A 73 14.42 -5.17 24.99
CA GLY A 73 13.93 -4.66 23.74
C GLY A 73 13.82 -3.14 23.73
N TYR A 74 13.01 -2.64 22.81
CA TYR A 74 12.69 -1.22 22.76
C TYR A 74 11.27 -0.99 22.26
N VAL A 75 10.73 0.15 22.61
CA VAL A 75 9.54 0.77 22.03
C VAL A 75 10.01 1.98 21.25
N ASP A 76 9.47 2.17 20.07
CA ASP A 76 9.74 3.32 19.19
C ASP A 76 8.41 3.93 18.75
N VAL A 77 8.24 5.23 18.94
CA VAL A 77 7.06 5.99 18.52
C VAL A 77 7.51 7.23 17.80
N SER A 78 6.97 7.49 16.62
CA SER A 78 7.24 8.70 15.87
C SER A 78 5.98 9.25 15.21
N GLY A 79 5.93 10.58 15.11
CA GLY A 79 4.97 11.31 14.31
C GLY A 79 5.64 11.98 13.14
N PHE A 80 5.01 12.01 12.00
CA PHE A 80 5.56 12.61 10.79
C PHE A 80 4.51 13.36 9.98
N LEU A 81 5.01 14.29 9.19
CA LEU A 81 4.24 14.97 8.16
C LEU A 81 5.07 14.98 6.88
N THR A 82 4.52 14.40 5.82
CA THR A 82 5.08 14.49 4.48
C THR A 82 4.16 15.33 3.61
N ARG A 83 4.74 16.26 2.84
CA ARG A 83 4.01 17.08 1.89
C ARG A 83 4.62 16.95 0.51
N TYR A 84 3.76 16.73 -0.47
CA TYR A 84 4.11 16.70 -1.88
C TYR A 84 3.52 17.89 -2.62
N ALA A 85 4.27 18.38 -3.61
CA ALA A 85 3.80 19.27 -4.65
C ALA A 85 3.97 18.55 -6.00
N ASP A 86 2.99 18.71 -6.88
CA ASP A 86 2.95 18.08 -8.20
C ASP A 86 3.11 16.55 -8.14
N MET A 87 2.50 15.92 -7.15
CA MET A 87 2.59 14.48 -6.91
C MET A 87 2.18 13.69 -8.16
N MET A 88 2.99 12.72 -8.55
CA MET A 88 2.71 11.88 -9.72
C MET A 88 1.84 10.67 -9.32
N GLU A 89 0.71 10.51 -10.01
CA GLU A 89 -0.17 9.34 -9.89
C GLU A 89 -0.58 8.81 -11.26
N PHE A 90 -0.95 7.53 -11.32
CA PHE A 90 -1.68 6.99 -12.46
C PHE A 90 -3.14 7.42 -12.38
N MET A 91 -3.59 8.14 -13.40
CA MET A 91 -4.97 8.55 -13.58
C MET A 91 -5.62 7.64 -14.63
N PHE A 92 -6.75 7.05 -14.25
CA PHE A 92 -7.55 6.23 -15.15
C PHE A 92 -8.60 7.12 -15.85
N GLY A 93 -8.69 7.00 -17.17
CA GLY A 93 -9.61 7.83 -17.96
C GLY A 93 -9.57 7.50 -19.45
N PHE A 94 -10.15 8.39 -20.25
CA PHE A 94 -10.04 8.36 -21.70
C PHE A 94 -8.95 9.35 -22.15
N TYR A 95 -8.08 8.88 -23.04
CA TYR A 95 -7.00 9.64 -23.59
C TYR A 95 -6.93 9.42 -25.10
N ASP A 96 -6.38 10.38 -25.85
CA ASP A 96 -6.10 10.15 -27.26
C ASP A 96 -4.97 9.11 -27.43
N LEU A 97 -4.83 8.56 -28.61
CA LEU A 97 -3.89 7.47 -28.90
C LEU A 97 -2.43 7.87 -28.68
N ASP A 98 -2.12 9.16 -28.74
CA ASP A 98 -0.79 9.71 -28.42
C ASP A 98 -0.58 9.99 -26.92
N GLY A 99 -1.63 9.78 -26.09
CA GLY A 99 -1.64 10.02 -24.65
C GLY A 99 -2.02 11.45 -24.26
N SER A 100 -2.45 12.30 -25.19
CA SER A 100 -3.01 13.62 -24.86
C SER A 100 -4.43 13.50 -24.26
N ASP A 101 -4.88 14.59 -23.65
CA ASP A 101 -6.26 14.66 -23.16
C ASP A 101 -7.22 14.69 -24.36
N ILE A 102 -8.29 13.92 -24.27
CA ILE A 102 -9.39 13.92 -25.24
C ILE A 102 -10.64 14.52 -24.58
N SER A 103 -11.26 15.47 -25.24
CA SER A 103 -12.52 16.06 -24.75
C SER A 103 -13.70 15.11 -24.95
N ASP A 104 -14.76 15.28 -24.15
CA ASP A 104 -15.99 14.50 -24.29
C ASP A 104 -16.59 14.65 -25.68
N ALA A 105 -16.50 15.84 -26.31
CA ALA A 105 -17.01 16.11 -27.66
C ALA A 105 -16.21 15.34 -28.73
N GLU A 106 -14.89 15.31 -28.64
CA GLU A 106 -14.01 14.55 -29.53
C GLU A 106 -14.25 13.05 -29.37
N LEU A 107 -14.32 12.57 -28.14
CA LEU A 107 -14.63 11.17 -27.84
C LEU A 107 -16.00 10.76 -28.39
N ALA A 108 -17.02 11.60 -28.24
CA ALA A 108 -18.35 11.36 -28.80
C ALA A 108 -18.32 11.32 -30.33
N ALA A 109 -17.57 12.21 -31.00
CA ALA A 109 -17.40 12.19 -32.44
C ALA A 109 -16.71 10.91 -32.93
N VAL A 110 -15.68 10.44 -32.22
CA VAL A 110 -14.99 9.18 -32.53
C VAL A 110 -15.97 7.99 -32.41
N VAL A 111 -16.77 7.95 -31.35
CA VAL A 111 -17.79 6.91 -31.14
C VAL A 111 -18.87 6.95 -32.21
N GLN A 112 -19.32 8.14 -32.60
CA GLN A 112 -20.31 8.30 -33.66
C GLN A 112 -19.80 7.79 -35.01
N ALA A 113 -18.53 8.02 -35.32
CA ALA A 113 -17.92 7.60 -36.57
C ALA A 113 -17.60 6.10 -36.64
N ASN A 114 -17.23 5.47 -35.49
CA ASN A 114 -16.64 4.13 -35.48
C ASN A 114 -17.42 3.12 -34.60
N GLY A 115 -18.45 3.56 -33.92
CA GLY A 115 -19.20 2.76 -32.95
C GLY A 115 -18.53 2.63 -31.59
N PHE A 116 -19.28 2.15 -30.58
CA PHE A 116 -18.84 2.09 -29.19
C PHE A 116 -17.61 1.20 -28.95
N GLY A 117 -17.36 0.21 -29.80
CA GLY A 117 -16.20 -0.69 -29.65
C GLY A 117 -14.84 0.04 -29.69
N VAL A 118 -14.78 1.21 -30.30
CA VAL A 118 -13.56 2.00 -30.42
C VAL A 118 -13.10 2.55 -29.06
N LEU A 119 -14.00 2.72 -28.09
CA LEU A 119 -13.68 3.25 -26.74
C LEU A 119 -12.58 2.46 -26.04
N ALA A 120 -12.47 1.16 -26.31
CA ALA A 120 -11.43 0.32 -25.76
C ALA A 120 -10.01 0.80 -26.12
N ASN A 121 -9.86 1.49 -27.25
CA ASN A 121 -8.57 2.03 -27.68
C ASN A 121 -8.18 3.32 -26.94
N TYR A 122 -9.14 4.06 -26.42
CA TYR A 122 -8.97 5.35 -25.73
C TYR A 122 -9.01 5.21 -24.21
N LEU A 123 -9.48 4.07 -23.70
CA LEU A 123 -9.59 3.80 -22.27
C LEU A 123 -8.28 3.25 -21.72
N GLY A 124 -7.78 3.85 -20.66
CA GLY A 124 -6.56 3.36 -20.02
C GLY A 124 -6.07 4.22 -18.86
N ALA A 125 -4.81 4.05 -18.51
CA ALA A 125 -4.15 4.81 -17.46
C ALA A 125 -2.98 5.61 -17.99
N ARG A 126 -2.75 6.79 -17.43
CA ARG A 126 -1.63 7.69 -17.75
C ARG A 126 -1.04 8.26 -16.47
N SER A 127 0.28 8.32 -16.36
CA SER A 127 0.95 9.05 -15.29
C SER A 127 0.70 10.55 -15.45
N THR A 128 0.22 11.19 -14.39
CA THR A 128 -0.15 12.62 -14.41
C THR A 128 0.26 13.26 -13.10
N ASN A 129 0.69 14.53 -13.12
CA ASN A 129 0.84 15.29 -11.89
C ASN A 129 -0.54 15.63 -11.36
N ILE A 130 -0.84 15.11 -10.19
CA ILE A 130 -1.96 15.54 -9.40
C ILE A 130 -1.56 16.76 -8.58
N GLN A 131 -2.51 17.33 -7.88
CA GLN A 131 -2.28 18.48 -7.03
C GLN A 131 -1.41 18.12 -5.80
N ASN A 132 -1.17 19.11 -4.94
CA ASN A 132 -0.40 18.92 -3.73
C ASN A 132 -1.09 17.95 -2.76
N ALA A 133 -0.30 17.22 -1.98
CA ALA A 133 -0.81 16.28 -1.00
C ALA A 133 -0.14 16.43 0.36
N ASN A 134 -0.91 16.23 1.43
CA ASN A 134 -0.42 16.09 2.80
C ASN A 134 -0.59 14.64 3.26
N ILE A 135 0.45 14.11 3.92
CA ILE A 135 0.44 12.78 4.50
C ILE A 135 0.90 12.89 5.97
N PRO A 136 0.03 13.33 6.88
CA PRO A 136 0.30 13.21 8.30
C PRO A 136 0.16 11.77 8.74
N GLY A 137 0.98 11.37 9.71
CA GLY A 137 0.91 10.04 10.25
C GLY A 137 1.71 9.86 11.52
N PHE A 138 1.56 8.69 12.12
CA PHE A 138 2.42 8.23 13.19
C PHE A 138 2.69 6.74 13.08
N GLU A 139 3.80 6.33 13.65
CA GLU A 139 4.23 4.94 13.75
C GLU A 139 4.55 4.61 15.19
N ALA A 140 4.19 3.39 15.59
CA ALA A 140 4.57 2.83 16.87
C ALA A 140 5.06 1.41 16.66
N SER A 141 6.17 1.04 17.28
CA SER A 141 6.70 -0.32 17.22
C SER A 141 7.27 -0.77 18.54
N ILE A 142 7.23 -2.07 18.77
CA ILE A 142 7.92 -2.75 19.86
C ILE A 142 8.68 -3.94 19.31
N VAL A 143 9.94 -4.05 19.72
CA VAL A 143 10.79 -5.21 19.47
C VAL A 143 11.32 -5.69 20.81
N GLY A 144 11.19 -6.98 21.08
CA GLY A 144 11.70 -7.58 22.31
C GLY A 144 12.12 -9.01 22.11
N GLN A 145 13.16 -9.41 22.83
CA GLN A 145 13.62 -10.80 22.87
C GLN A 145 14.25 -11.13 24.21
N GLY A 146 14.18 -12.38 24.60
CA GLY A 146 14.83 -12.87 25.80
C GLY A 146 14.18 -14.10 26.38
N ASP A 147 14.72 -14.56 27.52
CA ASP A 147 14.31 -15.78 28.16
C ASP A 147 13.42 -15.51 29.38
N ILE A 148 12.33 -16.25 29.48
CA ILE A 148 11.45 -16.29 30.64
C ILE A 148 11.35 -17.75 31.12
N GLY A 149 12.11 -18.09 32.15
CA GLY A 149 12.31 -19.49 32.56
C GLY A 149 12.97 -20.28 31.44
N ASP A 150 12.36 -21.40 31.05
CA ASP A 150 12.87 -22.26 29.96
C ASP A 150 12.41 -21.86 28.55
N PHE A 151 11.68 -20.75 28.42
CA PHE A 151 11.14 -20.27 27.16
C PHE A 151 11.94 -19.09 26.64
N SER A 152 12.38 -19.15 25.38
CA SER A 152 12.91 -17.99 24.67
C SER A 152 11.77 -17.35 23.88
N LEU A 153 11.58 -16.05 24.09
CA LEU A 153 10.52 -15.28 23.48
C LEU A 153 11.09 -14.25 22.51
N SER A 154 10.43 -14.09 21.39
CA SER A 154 10.69 -12.99 20.44
C SER A 154 9.37 -12.35 20.06
N VAL A 155 9.32 -11.02 20.12
CA VAL A 155 8.16 -10.23 19.71
C VAL A 155 8.60 -9.08 18.83
N LEU A 156 7.86 -8.87 17.73
CA LEU A 156 7.93 -7.68 16.90
C LEU A 156 6.50 -7.26 16.61
N ALA A 157 6.14 -6.04 17.00
CA ALA A 157 4.86 -5.46 16.65
C ALA A 157 5.07 -4.05 16.11
N GLY A 158 4.26 -3.68 15.14
CA GLY A 158 4.27 -2.36 14.54
C GLY A 158 2.86 -1.94 14.14
N TYR A 159 2.62 -0.64 14.26
CA TYR A 159 1.40 0.00 13.82
C TYR A 159 1.74 1.31 13.12
N THR A 160 1.12 1.53 11.97
CA THR A 160 1.23 2.76 11.20
C THR A 160 -0.17 3.33 10.96
N PHE A 161 -0.31 4.61 11.25
CA PHE A 161 -1.47 5.41 10.87
C PHE A 161 -1.02 6.48 9.89
N ILE A 162 -1.76 6.62 8.78
CA ILE A 162 -1.58 7.71 7.82
C ILE A 162 -2.93 8.29 7.42
N ASN A 163 -2.98 9.59 7.16
CA ASN A 163 -4.18 10.24 6.61
C ASN A 163 -3.80 11.09 5.37
N PRO A 164 -3.46 10.43 4.25
CA PRO A 164 -3.05 11.12 3.03
C PRO A 164 -4.26 11.80 2.36
N THR A 165 -4.20 13.12 2.25
CA THR A 165 -5.26 13.93 1.64
C THR A 165 -4.70 14.87 0.59
N PRO A 166 -5.43 15.14 -0.51
CA PRO A 166 -5.06 16.17 -1.46
C PRO A 166 -5.25 17.56 -0.84
N ILE A 167 -4.49 18.54 -1.32
CA ILE A 167 -4.61 19.94 -0.90
C ILE A 167 -5.25 20.72 -2.04
N ASN A 168 -6.41 21.32 -1.77
CA ASN A 168 -7.19 22.08 -2.75
C ASN A 168 -7.43 21.32 -4.06
N PRO A 169 -7.96 20.09 -3.99
CA PRO A 169 -8.20 19.28 -5.18
C PRO A 169 -9.25 19.96 -6.07
N ASP A 170 -9.06 19.86 -7.39
CA ASP A 170 -10.11 20.25 -8.33
C ASP A 170 -11.23 19.20 -8.36
N SER A 171 -12.39 19.61 -8.88
CA SER A 171 -13.56 18.73 -8.95
C SER A 171 -13.35 17.57 -9.92
N ALA A 172 -12.55 17.74 -10.97
CA ALA A 172 -12.25 16.70 -11.93
C ALA A 172 -11.44 15.57 -11.29
N TYR A 173 -10.42 15.90 -10.48
CA TYR A 173 -9.68 14.91 -9.73
C TYR A 173 -10.54 14.16 -8.71
N LEU A 174 -11.35 14.89 -7.91
CA LEU A 174 -12.26 14.27 -6.93
C LEU A 174 -13.31 13.38 -7.58
N SER A 175 -13.77 13.70 -8.78
CA SER A 175 -14.75 12.87 -9.51
C SER A 175 -14.22 11.49 -9.89
N THR A 176 -12.89 11.30 -9.87
CA THR A 176 -12.26 9.98 -10.10
C THR A 176 -12.24 9.09 -8.86
N PHE A 177 -12.64 9.61 -7.68
CA PHE A 177 -12.63 8.87 -6.42
C PHE A 177 -13.89 8.00 -6.31
N SER A 178 -13.73 6.78 -5.78
CA SER A 178 -14.87 5.89 -5.49
C SER A 178 -15.71 6.37 -4.30
N ASP A 179 -15.12 7.19 -3.42
CA ASP A 179 -15.76 7.84 -2.26
C ASP A 179 -15.18 9.26 -2.11
N PRO A 180 -15.70 10.25 -2.86
CA PRO A 180 -15.18 11.62 -2.83
C PRO A 180 -15.32 12.31 -1.48
N ASP A 181 -16.27 11.88 -0.64
CA ASP A 181 -16.53 12.49 0.67
C ASP A 181 -15.40 12.20 1.66
N SER A 182 -14.71 11.07 1.52
CA SER A 182 -13.58 10.73 2.39
C SER A 182 -12.34 11.59 2.14
N GLN A 183 -12.18 12.13 0.95
CA GLN A 183 -11.02 12.91 0.49
C GLN A 183 -9.66 12.23 0.72
N MET A 184 -9.62 10.97 1.11
CA MET A 184 -8.39 10.22 1.25
C MET A 184 -7.84 9.85 -0.13
N LEU A 185 -6.53 10.02 -0.34
CA LEU A 185 -5.88 9.63 -1.61
C LEU A 185 -6.15 8.17 -1.94
N LYS A 186 -6.32 7.89 -3.23
CA LYS A 186 -6.61 6.55 -3.74
C LYS A 186 -5.50 5.55 -3.40
N TYR A 187 -5.85 4.27 -3.27
CA TYR A 187 -4.93 3.14 -3.06
C TYR A 187 -4.09 3.23 -1.78
N ARG A 188 -4.64 3.82 -0.72
CA ARG A 188 -3.97 3.91 0.59
C ARG A 188 -4.83 3.26 1.67
N ASN A 189 -4.16 2.59 2.61
CA ASN A 189 -4.79 2.07 3.82
C ASN A 189 -4.46 3.01 4.97
N LYS A 190 -5.47 3.44 5.71
CA LYS A 190 -5.34 4.40 6.81
C LYS A 190 -4.65 3.80 8.03
N HIS A 191 -4.94 2.54 8.31
CA HIS A 191 -4.40 1.79 9.43
C HIS A 191 -3.72 0.52 8.95
N MET A 192 -2.51 0.29 9.40
CA MET A 192 -1.74 -0.92 9.14
C MET A 192 -1.13 -1.41 10.45
N ALA A 193 -1.27 -2.69 10.76
CA ALA A 193 -0.65 -3.29 11.92
C ALA A 193 -0.02 -4.64 11.56
N LYS A 194 1.07 -4.97 12.23
CA LYS A 194 1.71 -6.28 12.17
C LYS A 194 2.19 -6.69 13.54
N ILE A 195 1.93 -7.93 13.89
CA ILE A 195 2.49 -8.58 15.08
C ILE A 195 3.13 -9.88 14.62
N ASP A 196 4.37 -10.09 15.01
CA ASP A 196 5.09 -11.35 14.87
C ASP A 196 5.55 -11.81 16.26
N PHE A 197 5.17 -13.00 16.65
CA PHE A 197 5.46 -13.57 17.96
C PHE A 197 5.99 -14.97 17.79
N GLN A 198 7.05 -15.31 18.56
CA GLN A 198 7.62 -16.65 18.58
C GLN A 198 8.01 -17.05 20.00
N VAL A 199 7.74 -18.28 20.32
CA VAL A 199 8.16 -18.96 21.55
C VAL A 199 8.99 -20.17 21.19
N ASP A 200 10.19 -20.26 21.71
CA ASP A 200 11.06 -21.43 21.61
C ASP A 200 11.12 -22.12 22.98
N TYR A 201 10.88 -23.42 22.98
CA TYR A 201 11.03 -24.28 24.15
C TYR A 201 11.82 -25.53 23.77
N LYS A 202 13.04 -25.67 24.28
CA LYS A 202 13.95 -26.76 23.96
C LYS A 202 14.14 -26.95 22.45
N LYS A 203 13.52 -27.98 21.88
CA LYS A 203 13.61 -28.31 20.45
C LYS A 203 12.42 -27.84 19.61
N VAL A 204 11.43 -27.24 20.24
CA VAL A 204 10.17 -26.81 19.59
C VAL A 204 10.13 -25.30 19.54
N ALA A 205 9.78 -24.74 18.37
CA ALA A 205 9.48 -23.33 18.20
C ALA A 205 8.07 -23.18 17.60
N ILE A 206 7.26 -22.33 18.24
CA ILE A 206 5.93 -21.98 17.75
C ILE A 206 5.90 -20.47 17.49
N GLY A 207 5.42 -20.08 16.34
CA GLY A 207 5.30 -18.68 15.98
C GLY A 207 4.01 -18.36 15.24
N THR A 208 3.60 -17.11 15.33
CA THR A 208 2.46 -16.58 14.59
C THR A 208 2.77 -15.17 14.09
N SER A 209 2.22 -14.84 12.95
CA SER A 209 2.25 -13.49 12.38
C SER A 209 0.82 -13.06 12.08
N VAL A 210 0.44 -11.89 12.55
CA VAL A 210 -0.88 -11.31 12.27
C VAL A 210 -0.66 -9.97 11.59
N ARG A 211 -1.32 -9.77 10.46
CA ARG A 211 -1.31 -8.52 9.69
C ARG A 211 -2.72 -7.99 9.59
N TYR A 212 -2.87 -6.71 9.83
CA TYR A 212 -4.11 -5.97 9.62
C TYR A 212 -3.87 -4.81 8.67
N THR A 213 -4.76 -4.65 7.70
CA THR A 213 -4.85 -3.46 6.86
C THR A 213 -6.29 -2.98 6.87
N SER A 214 -6.50 -1.68 7.11
CA SER A 214 -7.84 -1.10 7.04
C SER A 214 -8.39 -1.17 5.62
N PHE A 215 -9.68 -0.98 5.51
CA PHE A 215 -10.32 -0.79 4.21
C PHE A 215 -9.65 0.38 3.46
N MET A 216 -9.45 0.19 2.17
CA MET A 216 -8.92 1.21 1.25
C MET A 216 -10.09 2.13 0.86
N GLU A 217 -10.20 3.31 1.48
CA GLU A 217 -11.36 4.18 1.32
C GLU A 217 -11.59 4.62 -0.11
N ASN A 218 -10.53 4.93 -0.85
CA ASN A 218 -10.62 5.33 -2.25
C ASN A 218 -9.79 4.45 -3.18
N VAL A 219 -10.40 4.14 -4.30
CA VAL A 219 -9.80 3.59 -5.53
C VAL A 219 -10.32 4.40 -6.71
N ASP A 220 -9.85 4.17 -7.92
CA ASP A 220 -10.47 4.79 -9.09
C ASP A 220 -11.92 4.33 -9.23
N LYS A 221 -12.83 5.31 -9.35
CA LYS A 221 -14.27 5.11 -9.52
C LYS A 221 -14.61 4.19 -10.68
N ALA A 222 -13.82 4.29 -11.75
CA ALA A 222 -13.97 3.45 -12.94
C ALA A 222 -13.86 1.94 -12.65
N PHE A 223 -13.23 1.52 -11.54
CA PHE A 223 -13.22 0.10 -11.12
C PHE A 223 -14.44 -0.32 -10.32
N THR A 224 -15.20 0.63 -9.78
CA THR A 224 -16.31 0.34 -8.86
C THR A 224 -17.69 0.59 -9.47
N GLU A 225 -17.75 1.33 -10.56
CA GLU A 225 -18.97 1.69 -11.27
C GLU A 225 -18.85 1.36 -12.76
N PRO A 226 -19.98 1.15 -13.44
CA PRO A 226 -19.99 1.04 -14.90
C PRO A 226 -19.46 2.30 -15.57
N LEU A 227 -18.83 2.12 -16.72
CA LEU A 227 -18.36 3.25 -17.54
C LEU A 227 -19.54 4.11 -17.99
N PRO A 228 -19.53 5.43 -17.75
CA PRO A 228 -20.61 6.32 -18.12
C PRO A 228 -20.91 6.29 -19.62
N GLY A 229 -22.18 6.03 -20.00
CA GLY A 229 -22.60 6.06 -21.40
C GLY A 229 -22.14 4.87 -22.23
N VAL A 230 -21.39 3.91 -21.69
CA VAL A 230 -20.92 2.73 -22.42
C VAL A 230 -21.83 1.54 -22.15
N VAL A 231 -22.54 1.10 -23.18
CA VAL A 231 -23.46 -0.05 -23.13
C VAL A 231 -23.12 -1.02 -24.26
N ILE A 232 -22.85 -2.27 -23.95
CA ILE A 232 -22.59 -3.34 -24.93
C ILE A 232 -23.66 -4.41 -24.76
N ASN A 233 -24.32 -4.76 -25.86
CA ASN A 233 -25.45 -5.73 -25.88
C ASN A 233 -26.54 -5.44 -24.85
N GLY A 234 -26.84 -4.14 -24.60
CA GLY A 234 -27.88 -3.70 -23.67
C GLY A 234 -27.46 -3.72 -22.19
N ALA A 235 -26.21 -4.08 -21.87
CA ALA A 235 -25.68 -4.07 -20.52
C ALA A 235 -24.60 -2.98 -20.32
N PRO A 236 -24.59 -2.26 -19.20
CA PRO A 236 -23.50 -1.35 -18.84
C PRO A 236 -22.16 -2.09 -18.75
N VAL A 237 -21.09 -1.46 -19.19
CA VAL A 237 -19.75 -2.05 -19.18
C VAL A 237 -19.03 -1.71 -17.87
N GLU A 238 -18.62 -2.74 -17.14
CA GLU A 238 -17.75 -2.63 -15.97
C GLU A 238 -16.34 -3.09 -16.34
N ILE A 239 -15.31 -2.33 -15.92
CA ILE A 239 -13.89 -2.72 -16.13
C ILE A 239 -13.54 -3.94 -15.28
N LEU A 240 -14.03 -3.97 -14.05
CA LEU A 240 -13.91 -5.10 -13.13
C LEU A 240 -15.30 -5.58 -12.72
N PRO A 241 -15.92 -6.49 -13.48
CA PRO A 241 -17.29 -6.92 -13.22
C PRO A 241 -17.51 -7.42 -11.79
N GLY A 242 -18.49 -6.82 -11.10
CA GLY A 242 -18.85 -7.17 -9.73
C GLY A 242 -17.92 -6.64 -8.64
N TYR A 243 -16.81 -5.97 -8.97
CA TYR A 243 -15.86 -5.46 -7.98
C TYR A 243 -16.47 -4.42 -7.05
N GLY A 244 -17.30 -3.51 -7.57
CA GLY A 244 -17.99 -2.51 -6.76
C GLY A 244 -18.88 -3.15 -5.68
N THR A 245 -19.65 -4.17 -6.05
CA THR A 245 -20.50 -4.93 -5.12
C THR A 245 -19.66 -5.68 -4.08
N TYR A 246 -18.60 -6.37 -4.51
CA TYR A 246 -17.67 -7.06 -3.63
C TYR A 246 -17.04 -6.11 -2.61
N ARG A 247 -16.54 -4.97 -3.06
CA ARG A 247 -15.92 -3.94 -2.24
C ARG A 247 -16.89 -3.37 -1.19
N ASN A 248 -18.12 -3.06 -1.59
CA ASN A 248 -19.14 -2.51 -0.70
C ASN A 248 -19.58 -3.51 0.38
N ALA A 249 -19.59 -4.79 0.09
CA ALA A 249 -19.89 -5.84 1.06
C ALA A 249 -18.77 -6.07 2.09
N ARG A 250 -17.54 -5.56 1.87
CA ARG A 250 -16.35 -5.85 2.69
C ARG A 250 -15.59 -4.59 3.13
N ARG A 251 -16.28 -3.67 3.79
CA ARG A 251 -15.70 -2.38 4.25
C ARG A 251 -14.90 -2.45 5.57
N THR A 252 -14.59 -3.64 6.08
CA THR A 252 -13.97 -3.82 7.41
C THR A 252 -12.43 -3.91 7.43
N GLY A 253 -11.80 -3.93 6.28
CA GLY A 253 -10.37 -4.23 6.14
C GLY A 253 -10.08 -5.73 6.25
N ASP A 254 -8.80 -6.09 6.24
CA ASP A 254 -8.33 -7.47 6.18
C ASP A 254 -7.41 -7.83 7.33
N ILE A 255 -7.68 -8.97 7.97
CA ILE A 255 -6.81 -9.61 8.95
C ILE A 255 -6.30 -10.91 8.33
N VAL A 256 -4.98 -11.04 8.22
CA VAL A 256 -4.31 -12.25 7.71
C VAL A 256 -3.40 -12.80 8.78
N CYS A 257 -3.57 -14.09 9.10
CA CYS A 257 -2.81 -14.79 10.13
C CYS A 257 -1.97 -15.90 9.50
N ASP A 258 -0.71 -15.98 9.89
CA ASP A 258 0.22 -17.05 9.53
C ASP A 258 0.64 -17.79 10.79
N ALA A 259 0.90 -19.11 10.72
CA ALA A 259 1.36 -19.92 11.82
C ALA A 259 2.63 -20.69 11.43
N ARG A 260 3.52 -20.89 12.39
CA ARG A 260 4.78 -21.61 12.24
C ARG A 260 4.95 -22.60 13.37
N LEU A 261 5.39 -23.82 13.02
CA LEU A 261 5.80 -24.85 13.98
C LEU A 261 7.12 -25.45 13.51
N SER A 262 8.13 -25.46 14.36
CA SER A 262 9.45 -25.99 14.00
C SER A 262 9.95 -26.95 15.08
N PHE A 263 10.62 -28.00 14.64
CA PHE A 263 11.23 -29.03 15.48
C PHE A 263 12.71 -29.16 15.16
N GLY A 264 13.59 -28.99 16.15
CA GLY A 264 15.00 -29.34 16.06
C GLY A 264 15.16 -30.86 16.16
N ILE A 265 15.44 -31.53 15.06
CA ILE A 265 15.65 -33.00 15.01
C ILE A 265 17.00 -33.34 15.61
N THR A 266 18.05 -32.67 15.11
CA THR A 266 19.42 -32.73 15.63
C THR A 266 19.95 -31.34 15.93
N LYS A 267 21.23 -31.23 16.37
CA LYS A 267 21.88 -29.91 16.54
C LYS A 267 22.07 -29.17 15.22
N THR A 268 22.03 -29.87 14.11
CA THR A 268 22.30 -29.32 12.78
C THR A 268 21.10 -29.42 11.83
N SER A 269 19.97 -30.04 12.27
CA SER A 269 18.82 -30.20 11.41
C SER A 269 17.50 -29.77 12.06
N ARG A 270 16.66 -29.10 11.29
CA ARG A 270 15.35 -28.57 11.70
C ARG A 270 14.29 -28.91 10.66
N LEU A 271 13.13 -29.32 11.12
CA LEU A 271 11.92 -29.47 10.31
C LEU A 271 10.93 -28.39 10.71
N SER A 272 10.37 -27.70 9.73
CA SER A 272 9.41 -26.60 9.95
C SER A 272 8.17 -26.78 9.09
N PHE A 273 7.01 -26.48 9.68
CA PHE A 273 5.72 -26.41 9.00
C PHE A 273 5.22 -24.96 9.11
N LEU A 274 4.86 -24.39 7.97
CA LEU A 274 4.33 -23.03 7.90
C LEU A 274 2.96 -23.09 7.23
N ILE A 275 2.01 -22.38 7.78
CA ILE A 275 0.69 -22.19 7.20
C ILE A 275 0.51 -20.70 7.04
N ASN A 276 0.59 -20.21 5.81
CA ASN A 276 0.28 -18.83 5.49
C ASN A 276 -1.22 -18.68 5.27
N ASN A 277 -1.77 -17.55 5.71
CA ASN A 277 -3.20 -17.26 5.61
C ASN A 277 -4.07 -18.40 6.20
N VAL A 278 -3.86 -18.71 7.49
CA VAL A 278 -4.50 -19.82 8.22
C VAL A 278 -6.02 -19.87 8.02
N PHE A 279 -6.68 -18.71 8.02
CA PHE A 279 -8.13 -18.59 7.89
C PHE A 279 -8.61 -18.55 6.43
N ASN A 280 -7.69 -18.69 5.46
CA ASN A 280 -7.99 -18.59 4.04
C ASN A 280 -8.77 -17.31 3.69
N ARG A 281 -8.36 -16.18 4.30
CA ARG A 281 -8.94 -14.87 4.01
C ARG A 281 -8.67 -14.51 2.55
N GLU A 282 -9.71 -14.19 1.80
CA GLU A 282 -9.59 -13.56 0.49
C GLU A 282 -9.31 -12.08 0.71
N TYR A 283 -8.20 -11.58 0.22
CA TYR A 283 -7.77 -10.19 0.40
C TYR A 283 -7.00 -9.70 -0.83
N SER A 284 -6.97 -8.39 -1.00
CA SER A 284 -6.32 -7.74 -2.12
C SER A 284 -5.58 -6.49 -1.66
N ASN A 285 -4.49 -6.17 -2.33
CA ASN A 285 -3.73 -4.94 -2.09
C ASN A 285 -4.03 -3.84 -3.13
N ARG A 286 -4.73 -4.19 -4.21
CA ARG A 286 -5.20 -3.28 -5.27
C ARG A 286 -6.43 -3.89 -5.95
N PRO A 287 -7.25 -3.10 -6.64
CA PRO A 287 -8.34 -3.62 -7.47
C PRO A 287 -7.85 -4.71 -8.42
N GLY A 288 -8.54 -5.84 -8.45
CA GLY A 288 -8.21 -6.99 -9.31
C GLY A 288 -6.99 -7.82 -8.91
N ASN A 289 -6.19 -7.42 -7.92
CA ASN A 289 -5.02 -8.17 -7.45
C ASN A 289 -5.34 -8.93 -6.16
N VAL A 290 -5.93 -10.11 -6.30
CA VAL A 290 -6.19 -11.03 -5.18
C VAL A 290 -4.88 -11.69 -4.76
N LEU A 291 -4.58 -11.65 -3.48
CA LEU A 291 -3.36 -12.21 -2.91
C LEU A 291 -3.53 -13.69 -2.54
N HIS A 292 -2.42 -14.31 -2.15
CA HIS A 292 -2.33 -15.77 -2.00
C HIS A 292 -3.36 -16.34 -1.03
N PRO A 293 -4.05 -17.43 -1.40
CA PRO A 293 -4.89 -18.20 -0.50
C PRO A 293 -4.04 -18.91 0.56
N ARG A 294 -4.68 -19.69 1.42
CA ARG A 294 -3.96 -20.52 2.40
C ARG A 294 -2.96 -21.42 1.70
N THR A 295 -1.72 -21.36 2.17
CA THR A 295 -0.60 -22.14 1.64
C THR A 295 0.07 -22.90 2.78
N VAL A 296 0.31 -24.19 2.59
CA VAL A 296 1.02 -25.05 3.55
C VAL A 296 2.41 -25.35 3.00
N ILE A 297 3.43 -25.10 3.80
CA ILE A 297 4.83 -25.28 3.44
C ILE A 297 5.49 -26.21 4.46
N CYS A 298 6.20 -27.22 3.97
CA CYS A 298 7.09 -28.06 4.76
C CYS A 298 8.53 -27.76 4.36
N GLN A 299 9.37 -27.41 5.32
CA GLN A 299 10.78 -27.06 5.09
C GLN A 299 11.69 -27.91 5.97
N TYR A 300 12.69 -28.52 5.39
CA TYR A 300 13.79 -29.18 6.08
C TYR A 300 15.07 -28.37 5.88
N ALA A 301 15.71 -27.97 6.98
CA ALA A 301 16.97 -27.24 6.97
C ALA A 301 18.08 -28.12 7.59
N LEU A 302 19.22 -28.21 6.89
CA LEU A 302 20.41 -28.92 7.35
C LEU A 302 21.60 -27.94 7.34
N LYS A 303 22.32 -27.89 8.45
CA LYS A 303 23.57 -27.10 8.62
C LYS A 303 24.76 -28.05 8.49
N PHE A 304 25.66 -27.78 7.60
CA PHE A 304 26.91 -28.52 7.39
C PHE A 304 28.05 -27.92 8.21
#